data_6a5556c253cf56f44d136a131e83f3ec
#
_entry.id   6a5556c253cf56f44d136a131e83f3ec
#
_cell.length_a   1.000
_cell.length_b   1.000
_cell.length_c   1.000
_cell.angle_alpha   90.00
_cell.angle_beta   90.00
_cell.angle_gamma   90.00
#
_symmetry.space_group_name_H-M   'P 1'
#
loop_
_entity.id
_entity.type
_entity.pdbx_description
1 polymer ?
#
loop_
_entity_poly.entity_id
_entity_poly.type
_entity_poly.pdbx_seq_one_letter_code
_entity_poly.pdbx_strand_id
1 'polypeptide(L)'
;MKSKKVEEFFVDMQDDFQDLSNHPKLLIKPMIWGTVYTVFDVAMFTVAFLSLGVFVNPAILMVGYGVAGLAAIFVFTPGGTGVYETIMIIFLSMAGTPPDLAIAGIILTRAILLTGTIIFGYIFYQHALIKYGKPDDSQI
;
A
#
# COMPACT_ATOMS: atom_id res chain seq x y z
N MET A 1 -24.41 -16.23 -20.16
CA MET A 1 -24.30 -14.81 -19.79
C MET A 1 -23.04 -14.45 -19.00
N LYS A 2 -22.51 -15.31 -18.11
CA LYS A 2 -21.23 -15.06 -17.41
C LYS A 2 -19.97 -15.16 -18.29
N SER A 3 -19.96 -16.02 -19.30
CA SER A 3 -18.79 -16.25 -20.18
C SER A 3 -18.44 -15.01 -21.02
N LYS A 4 -19.43 -14.33 -21.59
CA LYS A 4 -19.19 -13.11 -22.41
C LYS A 4 -18.58 -11.95 -21.61
N LYS A 5 -19.00 -11.72 -20.37
CA LYS A 5 -18.41 -10.67 -19.51
C LYS A 5 -16.96 -10.96 -19.13
N VAL A 6 -16.59 -12.22 -19.02
CA VAL A 6 -15.21 -12.63 -18.75
C VAL A 6 -14.36 -12.46 -19.99
N GLU A 7 -14.87 -12.80 -21.15
CA GLU A 7 -14.19 -12.58 -22.45
C GLU A 7 -13.99 -11.08 -22.74
N GLU A 8 -15.02 -10.27 -22.57
CA GLU A 8 -14.95 -8.81 -22.71
C GLU A 8 -13.90 -8.22 -21.73
N PHE A 9 -13.88 -8.66 -20.48
CA PHE A 9 -12.87 -8.23 -19.49
C PHE A 9 -11.43 -8.58 -19.90
N PHE A 10 -11.21 -9.76 -20.48
CA PHE A 10 -9.87 -10.14 -20.95
C PHE A 10 -9.46 -9.37 -22.20
N VAL A 11 -10.38 -9.08 -23.10
CA VAL A 11 -10.12 -8.27 -24.30
C VAL A 11 -9.80 -6.84 -23.91
N ASP A 12 -10.62 -6.20 -23.06
CA ASP A 12 -10.38 -4.85 -22.56
C ASP A 12 -9.02 -4.77 -21.84
N MET A 13 -8.67 -5.76 -21.03
CA MET A 13 -7.40 -5.84 -20.34
C MET A 13 -6.21 -6.00 -21.32
N GLN A 14 -6.40 -6.70 -22.42
CA GLN A 14 -5.37 -6.89 -23.45
C GLN A 14 -5.16 -5.61 -24.27
N ASP A 15 -6.24 -4.89 -24.57
CA ASP A 15 -6.19 -3.61 -25.28
C ASP A 15 -5.54 -2.53 -24.41
N ASP A 16 -5.87 -2.47 -23.11
CA ASP A 16 -5.23 -1.59 -22.13
C ASP A 16 -3.72 -1.88 -22.00
N PHE A 17 -3.33 -3.16 -22.01
CA PHE A 17 -1.92 -3.55 -21.98
C PHE A 17 -1.17 -3.14 -23.25
N GLN A 18 -1.80 -3.25 -24.43
CA GLN A 18 -1.22 -2.81 -25.69
C GLN A 18 -1.07 -1.29 -25.75
N ASP A 19 -2.07 -0.56 -25.26
CA ASP A 19 -2.02 0.91 -25.18
C ASP A 19 -0.93 1.39 -24.22
N LEU A 20 -0.77 0.75 -23.05
CA LEU A 20 0.32 1.02 -22.13
C LEU A 20 1.70 0.72 -22.74
N SER A 21 1.82 -0.37 -23.51
CA SER A 21 3.05 -0.74 -24.19
C SER A 21 3.45 0.26 -25.29
N ASN A 22 2.46 0.81 -25.98
CA ASN A 22 2.67 1.79 -27.04
C ASN A 22 2.94 3.21 -26.51
N HIS A 23 2.49 3.51 -25.30
CA HIS A 23 2.63 4.81 -24.67
C HIS A 23 3.33 4.74 -23.30
N PRO A 24 4.61 4.37 -23.22
CA PRO A 24 5.34 4.20 -21.94
C PRO A 24 5.38 5.48 -21.10
N LYS A 25 5.17 6.65 -21.71
CA LYS A 25 5.08 7.93 -20.99
C LYS A 25 3.91 8.01 -20.03
N LEU A 26 2.83 7.24 -20.25
CA LEU A 26 1.68 7.18 -19.34
C LEU A 26 2.04 6.52 -18.01
N LEU A 27 3.05 5.63 -17.99
CA LEU A 27 3.53 4.95 -16.79
C LEU A 27 4.44 5.82 -15.91
N ILE A 28 5.05 6.85 -16.48
CA ILE A 28 6.04 7.68 -15.75
C ILE A 28 5.37 8.37 -14.54
N LYS A 29 4.19 8.94 -14.74
CA LYS A 29 3.47 9.64 -13.67
C LYS A 29 3.10 8.74 -12.49
N PRO A 30 2.42 7.58 -12.70
CA PRO A 30 2.14 6.66 -11.59
C PRO A 30 3.41 6.06 -10.97
N MET A 31 4.48 5.81 -11.74
CA MET A 31 5.75 5.33 -11.20
C MET A 31 6.41 6.37 -10.28
N ILE A 32 6.44 7.64 -10.66
CA ILE A 32 6.97 8.71 -9.80
C ILE A 32 6.17 8.79 -8.51
N TRP A 33 4.83 8.81 -8.59
CA TRP A 33 3.98 8.87 -7.40
C TRP A 33 4.12 7.62 -6.52
N GLY A 34 4.21 6.44 -7.12
CA GLY A 34 4.48 5.19 -6.39
C GLY A 34 5.82 5.21 -5.67
N THR A 35 6.87 5.73 -6.33
CA THR A 35 8.19 5.87 -5.71
C THR A 35 8.15 6.86 -4.55
N VAL A 36 7.53 8.03 -4.72
CA VAL A 36 7.36 9.02 -3.66
C VAL A 36 6.62 8.40 -2.47
N TYR A 37 5.52 7.70 -2.73
CA TYR A 37 4.75 7.00 -1.69
C TYR A 37 5.61 6.00 -0.93
N THR A 38 6.37 5.15 -1.63
CA THR A 38 7.25 4.14 -1.02
C THR A 38 8.33 4.78 -0.15
N VAL A 39 8.92 5.90 -0.61
CA VAL A 39 9.93 6.64 0.18
C VAL A 39 9.31 7.18 1.46
N PHE A 40 8.10 7.73 1.40
CA PHE A 40 7.38 8.20 2.59
C PHE A 40 7.07 7.06 3.57
N ASP A 41 6.61 5.92 3.07
CA ASP A 41 6.33 4.75 3.91
C ASP A 41 7.61 4.26 4.61
N VAL A 42 8.72 4.10 3.89
CA VAL A 42 10.00 3.69 4.47
C VAL A 42 10.49 4.71 5.49
N ALA A 43 10.31 6.01 5.23
CA ALA A 43 10.65 7.06 6.20
C ALA A 43 9.80 6.94 7.48
N MET A 44 8.51 6.70 7.36
CA MET A 44 7.61 6.46 8.49
C MET A 44 8.04 5.25 9.33
N PHE A 45 8.38 4.13 8.68
CA PHE A 45 8.94 2.96 9.37
C PHE A 45 10.24 3.31 10.09
N THR A 46 11.14 4.03 9.42
CA THR A 46 12.42 4.45 10.02
C THR A 46 12.19 5.29 11.27
N VAL A 47 11.29 6.27 11.22
CA VAL A 47 10.96 7.13 12.38
C VAL A 47 10.32 6.31 13.50
N ALA A 48 9.42 5.38 13.19
CA ALA A 48 8.79 4.50 14.18
C ALA A 48 9.84 3.65 14.91
N PHE A 49 10.79 3.05 14.21
CA PHE A 49 11.86 2.27 14.84
C PHE A 49 12.82 3.15 15.64
N LEU A 50 13.14 4.35 15.15
CA LEU A 50 13.95 5.32 15.91
C LEU A 50 13.27 5.75 17.22
N SER A 51 11.95 5.89 17.22
CA SER A 51 11.19 6.22 18.45
C SER A 51 11.22 5.10 19.49
N LEU A 52 11.46 3.87 19.06
CA LEU A 52 11.70 2.70 19.92
C LEU A 52 13.18 2.53 20.34
N GLY A 53 14.03 3.49 19.93
CA GLY A 53 15.48 3.44 20.23
C GLY A 53 16.26 2.47 19.36
N VAL A 54 15.70 1.98 18.27
CA VAL A 54 16.35 1.02 17.35
C VAL A 54 16.58 1.67 16.00
N PHE A 55 17.80 1.62 15.52
CA PHE A 55 18.11 2.01 14.14
C PHE A 55 18.04 0.79 13.22
N VAL A 56 17.07 0.77 12.35
CA VAL A 56 16.99 -0.22 11.26
C VAL A 56 17.46 0.44 9.98
N ASN A 57 18.32 -0.23 9.23
CA ASN A 57 18.80 0.29 7.96
C ASN A 57 17.63 0.47 6.98
N PRO A 58 17.38 1.70 6.45
CA PRO A 58 16.28 1.98 5.53
C PRO A 58 16.28 1.08 4.28
N ALA A 59 17.45 0.63 3.81
CA ALA A 59 17.54 -0.29 2.69
C ALA A 59 16.92 -1.66 3.01
N ILE A 60 17.09 -2.16 4.24
CA ILE A 60 16.46 -3.40 4.71
C ILE A 60 14.95 -3.22 4.80
N LEU A 61 14.49 -2.10 5.34
CA LEU A 61 13.06 -1.76 5.37
C LEU A 61 12.47 -1.71 3.97
N MET A 62 13.16 -1.09 3.01
CA MET A 62 12.70 -0.97 1.64
C MET A 62 12.57 -2.34 0.95
N VAL A 63 13.57 -3.22 1.11
CA VAL A 63 13.52 -4.58 0.55
C VAL A 63 12.44 -5.41 1.22
N GLY A 64 12.35 -5.37 2.56
CA GLY A 64 11.32 -6.07 3.33
C GLY A 64 9.91 -5.61 2.92
N TYR A 65 9.71 -4.30 2.76
CA TYR A 65 8.47 -3.70 2.29
C TYR A 65 8.07 -4.24 0.91
N GLY A 66 9.02 -4.29 -0.04
CA GLY A 66 8.80 -4.82 -1.38
C GLY A 66 8.42 -6.31 -1.37
N VAL A 67 9.16 -7.13 -0.62
CA VAL A 67 8.89 -8.59 -0.51
C VAL A 67 7.55 -8.84 0.16
N ALA A 68 7.26 -8.15 1.27
CA ALA A 68 5.99 -8.27 1.98
C ALA A 68 4.80 -7.80 1.12
N GLY A 69 4.98 -6.71 0.36
CA GLY A 69 3.98 -6.20 -0.57
C GLY A 69 3.67 -7.17 -1.70
N LEU A 70 4.69 -7.77 -2.31
CA LEU A 70 4.50 -8.80 -3.34
C LEU A 70 3.77 -10.03 -2.78
N ALA A 71 4.15 -10.49 -1.60
CA ALA A 71 3.48 -11.64 -0.97
C ALA A 71 2.02 -11.34 -0.63
N ALA A 72 1.71 -10.11 -0.22
CA ALA A 72 0.34 -9.69 0.09
C ALA A 72 -0.61 -9.73 -1.12
N ILE A 73 -0.10 -9.62 -2.35
CA ILE A 73 -0.90 -9.74 -3.58
C ILE A 73 -1.48 -11.15 -3.73
N PHE A 74 -0.76 -12.19 -3.29
CA PHE A 74 -1.20 -13.58 -3.40
C PHE A 74 -2.17 -14.02 -2.31
N VAL A 75 -2.44 -13.16 -1.33
CA VAL A 75 -3.30 -13.50 -0.19
C VAL A 75 -4.54 -12.62 -0.21
N PHE A 76 -5.70 -13.26 -0.26
CA PHE A 76 -7.02 -12.61 -0.32
C PHE A 76 -7.48 -12.06 1.04
N THR A 77 -6.57 -11.49 1.83
CA THR A 77 -6.97 -10.76 3.05
C THR A 77 -7.14 -9.28 2.75
N PRO A 78 -8.16 -8.62 3.32
CA PRO A 78 -8.36 -7.19 3.13
C PRO A 78 -7.09 -6.40 3.52
N GLY A 79 -6.48 -5.71 2.54
CA GLY A 79 -5.26 -4.94 2.75
C GLY A 79 -3.99 -5.76 3.01
N GLY A 80 -3.98 -7.10 2.73
CA GLY A 80 -2.84 -7.97 2.98
C GLY A 80 -2.51 -8.15 4.48
N THR A 81 -3.46 -7.81 5.34
CA THR A 81 -3.29 -7.81 6.80
C THR A 81 -2.94 -9.20 7.32
N GLY A 82 -1.94 -9.27 8.18
CA GLY A 82 -1.41 -10.49 8.77
C GLY A 82 -0.21 -11.06 8.01
N VAL A 83 -0.30 -11.24 6.71
CA VAL A 83 0.80 -11.79 5.88
C VAL A 83 1.90 -10.76 5.70
N TYR A 84 1.53 -9.54 5.38
CA TYR A 84 2.48 -8.44 5.26
C TYR A 84 3.29 -8.25 6.56
N GLU A 85 2.61 -8.17 7.70
CA GLU A 85 3.23 -7.99 9.00
C GLU A 85 4.15 -9.17 9.35
N THR A 86 3.68 -10.40 9.13
CA THR A 86 4.46 -11.61 9.42
C THR A 86 5.76 -11.64 8.62
N ILE A 87 5.69 -11.36 7.31
CA ILE A 87 6.88 -11.35 6.46
C ILE A 87 7.84 -10.24 6.87
N MET A 88 7.33 -9.04 7.18
CA MET A 88 8.15 -7.95 7.66
C MET A 88 8.86 -8.28 8.99
N ILE A 89 8.15 -8.91 9.94
CA ILE A 89 8.74 -9.33 11.22
C ILE A 89 9.86 -10.34 10.99
N ILE A 90 9.60 -11.37 10.17
CA ILE A 90 10.60 -12.40 9.84
C ILE A 90 11.82 -11.73 9.19
N PHE A 91 11.59 -10.89 8.19
CA PHE A 91 12.65 -10.23 7.44
C PHE A 91 13.53 -9.33 8.34
N LEU A 92 12.90 -8.53 9.19
CA LEU A 92 13.60 -7.66 10.14
C LEU A 92 14.38 -8.48 11.19
N SER A 93 13.78 -9.58 11.66
CA SER A 93 14.44 -10.47 12.62
C SER A 93 15.67 -11.15 12.01
N MET A 94 15.58 -11.58 10.74
CA MET A 94 16.74 -12.12 10.00
C MET A 94 17.82 -11.07 9.77
N ALA A 95 17.46 -9.79 9.72
CA ALA A 95 18.38 -8.67 9.58
C ALA A 95 18.98 -8.20 10.93
N GLY A 96 18.69 -8.93 12.03
CA GLY A 96 19.28 -8.68 13.35
C GLY A 96 18.44 -7.77 14.25
N THR A 97 17.22 -7.38 13.85
CA THR A 97 16.31 -6.66 14.76
C THR A 97 15.67 -7.66 15.72
N PRO A 98 15.69 -7.42 17.05
CA PRO A 98 15.01 -8.26 18.02
C PRO A 98 13.52 -8.44 17.65
N PRO A 99 12.95 -9.66 17.69
CA PRO A 99 11.58 -9.92 17.22
C PRO A 99 10.50 -9.09 17.92
N ASP A 100 10.66 -8.85 19.21
CA ASP A 100 9.77 -8.02 20.02
C ASP A 100 9.76 -6.56 19.55
N LEU A 101 10.93 -6.01 19.22
CA LEU A 101 11.06 -4.67 18.66
C LEU A 101 10.59 -4.59 17.20
N ALA A 102 10.79 -5.66 16.42
CA ALA A 102 10.23 -5.74 15.07
C ALA A 102 8.70 -5.72 15.10
N ILE A 103 8.08 -6.50 16.00
CA ILE A 103 6.63 -6.51 16.21
C ILE A 103 6.13 -5.13 16.63
N ALA A 104 6.76 -4.55 17.66
CA ALA A 104 6.37 -3.25 18.19
C ALA A 104 6.46 -2.14 17.12
N GLY A 105 7.54 -2.10 16.35
CA GLY A 105 7.75 -1.12 15.27
C GLY A 105 6.72 -1.23 14.16
N ILE A 106 6.38 -2.44 13.75
CA ILE A 106 5.38 -2.69 12.70
C ILE A 106 3.98 -2.30 13.19
N ILE A 107 3.60 -2.69 14.41
CA ILE A 107 2.29 -2.32 14.99
C ILE A 107 2.19 -0.81 15.14
N LEU A 108 3.24 -0.15 15.65
CA LEU A 108 3.28 1.30 15.81
C LEU A 108 3.10 2.01 14.46
N THR A 109 3.82 1.59 13.44
CA THR A 109 3.70 2.16 12.09
C THR A 109 2.28 1.98 11.54
N ARG A 110 1.69 0.79 11.70
CA ARG A 110 0.31 0.53 11.30
C ARG A 110 -0.69 1.42 12.03
N ALA A 111 -0.54 1.59 13.34
CA ALA A 111 -1.40 2.47 14.13
C ALA A 111 -1.34 3.92 13.62
N ILE A 112 -0.14 4.42 13.32
CA ILE A 112 0.05 5.77 12.77
C ILE A 112 -0.60 5.89 11.39
N LEU A 113 -0.33 4.94 10.48
CA LEU A 113 -0.89 4.94 9.13
C LEU A 113 -2.42 4.85 9.14
N LEU A 114 -3.00 3.96 9.94
CA LEU A 114 -4.45 3.84 10.04
C LEU A 114 -5.09 5.12 10.60
N THR A 115 -4.51 5.69 11.65
CA THR A 115 -4.99 6.94 12.22
C THR A 115 -4.93 8.08 11.20
N GLY A 116 -3.80 8.21 10.51
CA GLY A 116 -3.64 9.18 9.42
C GLY A 116 -4.67 8.98 8.30
N THR A 117 -4.84 7.75 7.85
CA THR A 117 -5.80 7.42 6.79
C THR A 117 -7.23 7.78 7.19
N ILE A 118 -7.64 7.50 8.44
CA ILE A 118 -8.98 7.85 8.93
C ILE A 118 -9.16 9.36 8.97
N ILE A 119 -8.20 10.10 9.54
CA ILE A 119 -8.28 11.55 9.67
C ILE A 119 -8.31 12.22 8.29
N PHE A 120 -7.34 11.92 7.44
CA PHE A 120 -7.27 12.52 6.10
C PHE A 120 -8.43 12.06 5.21
N GLY A 121 -8.81 10.77 5.28
CA GLY A 121 -9.95 10.24 4.55
C GLY A 121 -11.26 10.96 4.93
N TYR A 122 -11.47 11.22 6.21
CA TYR A 122 -12.62 11.98 6.68
C TYR A 122 -12.61 13.43 6.19
N ILE A 123 -11.46 14.11 6.27
CA ILE A 123 -11.31 15.50 5.78
C ILE A 123 -11.60 15.57 4.27
N PHE A 124 -11.00 14.69 3.48
CA PHE A 124 -11.23 14.65 2.04
C PHE A 124 -12.67 14.29 1.68
N TYR A 125 -13.30 13.36 2.41
CA TYR A 125 -14.69 13.01 2.23
C TYR A 125 -15.61 14.22 2.48
N GLN A 126 -15.41 14.95 3.58
CA GLN A 126 -16.18 16.16 3.88
C GLN A 126 -15.98 17.24 2.81
N HIS A 127 -14.74 17.42 2.36
CA HIS A 127 -14.45 18.38 1.29
C HIS A 127 -15.14 17.99 -0.03
N ALA A 128 -15.16 16.71 -0.36
CA ALA A 128 -15.86 16.20 -1.55
C ALA A 128 -17.38 16.41 -1.45
N LEU A 129 -17.97 16.15 -0.28
CA LEU A 129 -19.40 16.39 -0.04
C LEU A 129 -19.79 17.87 -0.21
N ILE A 130 -18.95 18.78 0.25
CA ILE A 130 -19.18 20.23 0.11
C ILE A 130 -19.08 20.64 -1.37
N LYS A 131 -18.10 20.08 -2.11
CA LYS A 131 -17.80 20.50 -3.48
C LYS A 131 -18.75 19.85 -4.52
N TYR A 132 -19.16 18.61 -4.31
CA TYR A 132 -19.89 17.82 -5.31
C TYR A 132 -21.32 17.45 -4.88
N GLY A 133 -21.73 17.82 -3.65
CA GLY A 133 -23.03 17.43 -3.08
C GLY A 133 -23.07 15.98 -2.59
N LYS A 134 -24.18 15.62 -1.91
CA LYS A 134 -24.41 14.23 -1.51
C LYS A 134 -24.65 13.37 -2.75
N PRO A 135 -24.13 12.12 -2.80
CA PRO A 135 -24.57 11.15 -3.82
C PRO A 135 -26.09 11.03 -3.76
N ASP A 136 -26.72 11.10 -4.94
CA ASP A 136 -28.17 10.93 -5.05
C ASP A 136 -28.52 9.47 -4.76
N ASP A 137 -29.26 9.22 -3.68
CA ASP A 137 -29.70 7.88 -3.26
C ASP A 137 -30.66 7.20 -4.29
N SER A 138 -30.96 7.86 -5.41
CA SER A 138 -31.87 7.36 -6.46
C SER A 138 -31.21 6.41 -7.47
N GLN A 139 -29.90 6.07 -7.29
CA GLN A 139 -29.16 5.20 -8.21
C GLN A 139 -28.69 3.86 -7.59
N ILE A 140 -29.26 3.44 -6.47
CA ILE A 140 -29.02 2.11 -5.88
C ILE A 140 -30.15 1.17 -6.16
#